data_159f465e5112900978c161ad6034725a
#
_entry.id   159f465e5112900978c161ad6034725a
#
_cell.length_a   1.000
_cell.length_b   1.000
_cell.length_c   1.000
_cell.angle_alpha   90.00
_cell.angle_beta   90.00
_cell.angle_gamma   90.00
#
_symmetry.space_group_name_H-M   'P 1'
#
loop_
_entity.id
_entity.type
_entity.pdbx_description
1 polymer ?
#
loop_
_entity_poly.entity_id
_entity_poly.type
_entity_poly.pdbx_seq_one_letter_code
_entity_poly.pdbx_strand_id
1 'polypeptide(L)'
;EISCSLVGSEMCIRDSRYSLDLDIFGHHSLFQAMNRTCTSFGKNKLAEWLQEPLEKKEEIRERQTAVSELAGYDKFRECFRITGLLYKGEADDRNEIKEWTESSAYFSRMWWSRPMLCLVPSANVILLALGMTGVISMSWFGLAFGTFVVASFGLIKHVTNLQGIYDKKLRILSIYAKLIALIDRQEMKAPLLARLKAKFGTDGKRTSEILKELATELDKLDLRNNQIMYVLLEGSLFWQLRQVMRIEAWRKKYGESLLHWLDMLGEMDALCSMGTFAFNHPAYTYPVIADKPFVFCAREMGHPLMPVSQCVKNDAEIPSRPFFVLSLIHISEPT
;
A
#
# COMPACT_ATOMS: atom_id res chain seq x y z
N GLU A 1 6.74 23.42 -4.24
CA GLU A 1 7.35 22.70 -3.07
C GLU A 1 6.91 21.23 -3.02
N ILE A 2 7.12 20.47 -4.11
CA ILE A 2 6.91 19.01 -4.15
C ILE A 2 8.28 18.29 -4.31
N SER A 3 9.35 19.04 -4.22
CA SER A 3 10.71 18.63 -4.58
C SER A 3 11.43 17.74 -3.53
N CYS A 4 10.94 17.60 -2.30
CA CYS A 4 11.77 17.04 -1.22
C CYS A 4 11.51 15.56 -0.87
N SER A 5 10.49 14.89 -1.42
CA SER A 5 10.24 13.46 -1.13
C SER A 5 10.88 12.49 -2.12
N LEU A 6 11.56 13.00 -3.14
CA LEU A 6 12.22 12.22 -4.19
C LEU A 6 13.68 11.84 -3.84
N VAL A 7 14.30 12.50 -2.85
CA VAL A 7 15.73 12.37 -2.60
C VAL A 7 16.17 10.95 -2.17
N GLY A 8 15.33 10.21 -1.46
CA GLY A 8 15.66 8.83 -1.08
C GLY A 8 15.46 7.79 -2.20
N SER A 9 14.53 8.05 -3.12
CA SER A 9 14.27 7.17 -4.26
C SER A 9 15.09 7.55 -5.51
N GLU A 10 15.54 8.79 -5.63
CA GLU A 10 16.38 9.23 -6.76
C GLU A 10 17.73 8.54 -6.82
N MET A 11 18.27 8.11 -5.66
CA MET A 11 19.58 7.42 -5.65
C MET A 11 19.48 5.98 -6.19
N CYS A 12 18.33 5.31 -6.01
CA CYS A 12 18.06 4.00 -6.62
C CYS A 12 17.56 4.10 -8.07
N ILE A 13 16.98 5.24 -8.45
CA ILE A 13 16.42 5.50 -9.80
C ILE A 13 17.53 5.77 -10.82
N ARG A 14 18.74 6.15 -10.39
CA ARG A 14 19.87 6.52 -11.28
C ARG A 14 20.60 5.35 -11.93
N ASP A 15 20.37 4.12 -11.52
CA ASP A 15 21.14 2.96 -11.99
C ASP A 15 20.65 2.31 -13.29
N SER A 16 19.58 2.78 -13.91
CA SER A 16 19.14 2.22 -15.19
C SER A 16 19.92 2.84 -16.36
N ARG A 17 20.34 1.97 -17.31
CA ARG A 17 21.23 2.33 -18.44
C ARG A 17 20.73 3.44 -19.36
N TYR A 18 19.42 3.75 -19.36
CA TYR A 18 18.80 4.72 -20.29
C TYR A 18 17.92 5.77 -19.61
N SER A 19 17.65 5.65 -18.32
CA SER A 19 16.68 6.54 -17.62
C SER A 19 17.19 7.96 -17.50
N LEU A 20 18.51 8.15 -17.43
CA LEU A 20 19.16 9.46 -17.42
C LEU A 20 19.19 10.08 -18.83
N ASP A 21 19.55 9.28 -19.83
CA ASP A 21 19.69 9.76 -21.20
C ASP A 21 18.35 10.19 -21.81
N LEU A 22 17.24 9.54 -21.39
CA LEU A 22 15.88 9.86 -21.84
C LEU A 22 15.11 10.79 -20.90
N ASP A 23 15.75 11.24 -19.81
CA ASP A 23 15.11 12.06 -18.77
C ASP A 23 13.73 11.53 -18.32
N ILE A 24 13.66 10.21 -18.08
CA ILE A 24 12.42 9.53 -17.72
C ILE A 24 11.88 10.01 -16.38
N PHE A 25 12.77 10.41 -15.46
CA PHE A 25 12.48 10.89 -14.13
C PHE A 25 13.02 12.31 -13.95
N GLY A 26 12.16 13.26 -13.70
CA GLY A 26 12.58 14.65 -13.53
C GLY A 26 11.40 15.58 -13.68
N HIS A 27 11.68 16.87 -13.85
CA HIS A 27 10.65 17.85 -14.17
C HIS A 27 10.23 17.70 -15.64
N HIS A 28 8.91 17.71 -15.88
CA HIS A 28 8.33 17.51 -17.22
C HIS A 28 8.68 16.15 -17.87
N SER A 29 8.98 15.15 -17.06
CA SER A 29 9.36 13.82 -17.52
C SER A 29 8.16 12.94 -17.87
N LEU A 30 8.44 11.81 -18.56
CA LEU A 30 7.44 10.80 -18.87
C LEU A 30 6.78 10.23 -17.60
N PHE A 31 7.59 9.95 -16.57
CA PHE A 31 7.08 9.50 -15.29
C PHE A 31 6.07 10.50 -14.70
N GLN A 32 6.40 11.79 -14.69
CA GLN A 32 5.50 12.82 -14.18
C GLN A 32 4.19 12.91 -14.97
N ALA A 33 4.26 12.76 -16.29
CA ALA A 33 3.08 12.76 -17.16
C ALA A 33 2.17 11.54 -16.94
N MET A 34 2.76 10.37 -16.70
CA MET A 34 2.04 9.12 -16.50
C MET A 34 1.57 8.90 -15.07
N ASN A 35 2.32 9.39 -14.06
CA ASN A 35 2.07 9.08 -12.67
C ASN A 35 0.76 9.69 -12.15
N ARG A 36 -0.23 8.84 -12.00
CA ARG A 36 -1.52 9.10 -11.37
C ARG A 36 -1.79 8.10 -10.24
N THR A 37 -0.73 7.44 -9.77
CA THR A 37 -0.82 6.49 -8.65
C THR A 37 -1.26 7.19 -7.37
N CYS A 38 -1.92 6.46 -6.50
CA CYS A 38 -2.43 6.97 -5.22
C CYS A 38 -1.80 6.27 -4.01
N THR A 39 -0.91 5.30 -4.24
CA THR A 39 -0.17 4.58 -3.20
C THR A 39 1.33 4.69 -3.45
N SER A 40 2.14 4.62 -2.37
CA SER A 40 3.61 4.55 -2.48
C SER A 40 4.06 3.28 -3.22
N PHE A 41 3.38 2.17 -3.00
CA PHE A 41 3.64 0.90 -3.70
C PHE A 41 3.39 1.03 -5.21
N GLY A 42 2.30 1.68 -5.63
CA GLY A 42 1.99 1.91 -7.04
C GLY A 42 2.99 2.85 -7.70
N LYS A 43 3.39 3.92 -7.01
CA LYS A 43 4.41 4.85 -7.48
C LYS A 43 5.74 4.15 -7.75
N ASN A 44 6.20 3.34 -6.78
CA ASN A 44 7.44 2.60 -6.89
C ASN A 44 7.37 1.55 -8.01
N LYS A 45 6.23 0.86 -8.14
CA LYS A 45 6.02 -0.14 -9.19
C LYS A 45 5.98 0.47 -10.59
N LEU A 46 5.36 1.64 -10.75
CA LEU A 46 5.37 2.36 -12.02
C LEU A 46 6.78 2.82 -12.39
N ALA A 47 7.56 3.30 -11.40
CA ALA A 47 8.96 3.66 -11.62
C ALA A 47 9.80 2.46 -12.02
N GLU A 48 9.67 1.33 -11.34
CA GLU A 48 10.33 0.06 -11.67
C GLU A 48 10.03 -0.35 -13.13
N TRP A 49 8.78 -0.30 -13.56
CA TRP A 49 8.40 -0.66 -14.93
C TRP A 49 8.94 0.27 -16.02
N LEU A 50 9.21 1.51 -15.68
CA LEU A 50 9.85 2.45 -16.60
C LEU A 50 11.38 2.28 -16.64
N GLN A 51 11.97 1.70 -15.60
CA GLN A 51 13.41 1.38 -15.54
C GLN A 51 13.72 0.02 -16.16
N GLU A 52 12.84 -0.95 -15.95
CA GLU A 52 13.01 -2.35 -16.37
C GLU A 52 11.87 -2.73 -17.32
N PRO A 53 12.06 -2.53 -18.64
CA PRO A 53 11.04 -2.88 -19.62
C PRO A 53 10.88 -4.40 -19.72
N LEU A 54 9.67 -4.83 -20.04
CA LEU A 54 9.40 -6.23 -20.33
C LEU A 54 10.07 -6.64 -21.65
N GLU A 55 10.68 -7.82 -21.67
CA GLU A 55 11.35 -8.37 -22.84
C GLU A 55 10.47 -9.39 -23.59
N LYS A 56 9.55 -10.07 -22.89
CA LYS A 56 8.73 -11.12 -23.46
C LYS A 56 7.48 -10.55 -24.11
N LYS A 57 7.27 -10.93 -25.38
CA LYS A 57 6.15 -10.49 -26.22
C LYS A 57 4.79 -10.77 -25.57
N GLU A 58 4.62 -11.93 -24.94
CA GLU A 58 3.38 -12.35 -24.30
C GLU A 58 3.07 -11.46 -23.09
N GLU A 59 4.05 -11.19 -22.25
CA GLU A 59 3.90 -10.34 -21.06
C GLU A 59 3.57 -8.88 -21.45
N ILE A 60 4.19 -8.38 -22.55
CA ILE A 60 3.90 -7.05 -23.09
C ILE A 60 2.43 -6.99 -23.55
N ARG A 61 1.97 -7.99 -24.32
CA ARG A 61 0.59 -8.07 -24.82
C ARG A 61 -0.44 -8.18 -23.69
N GLU A 62 -0.16 -8.98 -22.67
CA GLU A 62 -1.03 -9.09 -21.51
C GLU A 62 -1.15 -7.75 -20.77
N ARG A 63 -0.03 -7.02 -20.61
CA ARG A 63 -0.03 -5.70 -20.00
C ARG A 63 -0.79 -4.68 -20.85
N GLN A 64 -0.60 -4.67 -22.17
CA GLN A 64 -1.36 -3.81 -23.09
C GLN A 64 -2.87 -4.07 -22.99
N THR A 65 -3.29 -5.34 -22.96
CA THR A 65 -4.68 -5.74 -22.82
C THR A 65 -5.26 -5.28 -21.48
N ALA A 66 -4.51 -5.42 -20.38
CA ALA A 66 -4.90 -4.97 -19.07
C ALA A 66 -5.06 -3.44 -18.99
N VAL A 67 -4.12 -2.70 -19.57
CA VAL A 67 -4.17 -1.24 -19.63
C VAL A 67 -5.34 -0.76 -20.47
N SER A 68 -5.59 -1.41 -21.62
CA SER A 68 -6.72 -1.10 -22.49
C SER A 68 -8.07 -1.34 -21.82
N GLU A 69 -8.21 -2.46 -21.08
CA GLU A 69 -9.43 -2.73 -20.30
C GLU A 69 -9.64 -1.68 -19.20
N LEU A 70 -8.59 -1.38 -18.42
CA LEU A 70 -8.66 -0.36 -17.38
C LEU A 70 -8.92 1.04 -17.95
N ALA A 71 -8.46 1.35 -19.16
CA ALA A 71 -8.79 2.62 -19.82
C ALA A 71 -10.30 2.76 -20.02
N GLY A 72 -11.04 1.67 -20.24
CA GLY A 72 -12.49 1.65 -20.34
C GLY A 72 -13.25 1.74 -19.02
N TYR A 73 -12.57 1.55 -17.87
CA TYR A 73 -13.19 1.56 -16.54
C TYR A 73 -13.01 2.91 -15.82
N ASP A 74 -13.53 3.99 -16.38
CA ASP A 74 -13.41 5.37 -15.86
C ASP A 74 -13.84 5.49 -14.41
N LYS A 75 -15.06 5.04 -14.06
CA LYS A 75 -15.61 5.08 -12.71
C LYS A 75 -14.77 4.31 -11.70
N PHE A 76 -14.26 3.12 -12.09
CA PHE A 76 -13.41 2.33 -11.22
C PHE A 76 -12.10 3.07 -10.91
N ARG A 77 -11.41 3.59 -11.94
CA ARG A 77 -10.14 4.32 -11.76
C ARG A 77 -10.34 5.59 -10.92
N GLU A 78 -11.45 6.30 -11.15
CA GLU A 78 -11.80 7.50 -10.37
C GLU A 78 -12.03 7.14 -8.90
N CYS A 79 -12.90 6.18 -8.60
CA CYS A 79 -13.17 5.73 -7.23
C CYS A 79 -11.90 5.19 -6.55
N PHE A 80 -11.08 4.43 -7.27
CA PHE A 80 -9.83 3.89 -6.77
C PHE A 80 -8.87 5.03 -6.37
N ARG A 81 -8.68 6.01 -7.25
CA ARG A 81 -7.83 7.15 -7.00
C ARG A 81 -8.33 8.04 -5.87
N ILE A 82 -9.63 8.37 -5.84
CA ILE A 82 -10.22 9.16 -4.75
C ILE A 82 -9.99 8.45 -3.41
N THR A 83 -10.27 7.16 -3.35
CA THR A 83 -10.09 6.36 -2.11
C THR A 83 -8.63 6.37 -1.66
N GLY A 84 -7.67 6.21 -2.57
CA GLY A 84 -6.26 6.23 -2.23
C GLY A 84 -5.74 7.60 -1.81
N LEU A 85 -6.26 8.68 -2.42
CA LEU A 85 -5.87 10.05 -2.07
C LEU A 85 -6.42 10.54 -0.72
N LEU A 86 -7.34 9.82 -0.09
CA LEU A 86 -7.77 10.09 1.29
C LEU A 86 -6.61 9.97 2.30
N TYR A 87 -5.56 9.27 1.91
CA TYR A 87 -4.30 9.22 2.63
C TYR A 87 -3.13 9.44 1.66
N LYS A 88 -2.38 10.50 1.88
CA LYS A 88 -1.09 10.68 1.19
C LYS A 88 -0.05 9.82 1.92
N GLY A 89 0.19 8.62 1.40
CA GLY A 89 1.26 7.75 1.88
C GLY A 89 2.63 8.43 1.78
N GLU A 90 3.52 8.13 2.71
CA GLU A 90 4.91 8.56 2.65
C GLU A 90 5.74 7.54 1.87
N ALA A 91 6.88 7.99 1.33
CA ALA A 91 7.74 7.13 0.51
C ALA A 91 8.29 5.90 1.27
N ASP A 92 8.32 5.96 2.59
CA ASP A 92 8.89 4.92 3.46
C ASP A 92 7.86 3.93 4.05
N ASP A 93 6.58 4.05 3.68
CA ASP A 93 5.51 3.19 4.19
C ASP A 93 5.82 1.68 4.03
N ARG A 94 6.52 1.29 2.95
CA ARG A 94 6.88 -0.11 2.70
C ARG A 94 7.87 -0.66 3.73
N ASN A 95 8.95 0.08 3.98
CA ASN A 95 9.98 -0.34 4.95
C ASN A 95 9.41 -0.37 6.35
N GLU A 96 8.63 0.62 6.71
CA GLU A 96 7.94 0.68 7.99
C GLU A 96 6.97 -0.49 8.21
N ILE A 97 6.16 -0.86 7.21
CA ILE A 97 5.25 -2.00 7.29
C ILE A 97 6.06 -3.31 7.36
N LYS A 98 7.16 -3.42 6.60
CA LYS A 98 8.05 -4.57 6.63
C LYS A 98 8.67 -4.74 8.02
N GLU A 99 9.28 -3.70 8.59
CA GLU A 99 9.83 -3.73 9.94
C GLU A 99 8.77 -4.12 10.98
N TRP A 100 7.55 -3.61 10.82
CA TRP A 100 6.45 -3.98 11.70
C TRP A 100 6.08 -5.47 11.55
N THR A 101 6.00 -6.01 10.33
CA THR A 101 5.68 -7.43 10.13
C THR A 101 6.77 -8.37 10.66
N GLU A 102 8.03 -7.96 10.54
CA GLU A 102 9.19 -8.71 11.01
C GLU A 102 9.47 -8.55 12.52
N SER A 103 8.89 -7.49 13.15
CA SER A 103 9.11 -7.24 14.57
C SER A 103 8.62 -8.39 15.44
N SER A 104 9.36 -8.71 16.49
CA SER A 104 9.00 -9.82 17.40
C SER A 104 7.72 -9.52 18.18
N ALA A 105 6.88 -10.53 18.39
CA ALA A 105 5.75 -10.44 19.29
C ALA A 105 6.25 -10.28 20.74
N TYR A 106 5.91 -9.16 21.37
CA TYR A 106 6.38 -8.86 22.73
C TYR A 106 5.48 -9.50 23.78
N PHE A 107 4.18 -9.19 23.74
CA PHE A 107 3.24 -9.65 24.77
C PHE A 107 2.84 -11.10 24.62
N SER A 108 2.66 -11.60 23.41
CA SER A 108 2.31 -13.01 23.19
C SER A 108 3.40 -13.99 23.64
N ARG A 109 4.64 -13.51 23.77
CA ARG A 109 5.79 -14.31 24.24
C ARG A 109 5.87 -14.37 25.78
N MET A 110 5.20 -13.42 26.49
CA MET A 110 5.25 -13.39 27.95
C MET A 110 4.30 -14.43 28.54
N TRP A 111 4.82 -15.28 29.43
CA TRP A 111 4.06 -16.36 30.06
C TRP A 111 2.87 -15.87 30.90
N TRP A 112 2.96 -14.67 31.48
CA TRP A 112 1.93 -14.08 32.34
C TRP A 112 0.78 -13.39 31.58
N SER A 113 0.98 -13.02 30.33
CA SER A 113 0.03 -12.21 29.54
C SER A 113 -1.32 -12.95 29.33
N ARG A 114 -1.26 -14.22 28.95
CA ARG A 114 -2.47 -15.05 28.74
C ARG A 114 -3.26 -15.30 30.02
N PRO A 115 -2.63 -15.74 31.15
CA PRO A 115 -3.37 -15.92 32.42
C PRO A 115 -4.00 -14.60 32.90
N MET A 116 -3.35 -13.45 32.75
CA MET A 116 -3.90 -12.15 33.17
C MET A 116 -5.20 -11.79 32.44
N LEU A 117 -5.34 -12.13 31.17
CA LEU A 117 -6.58 -11.88 30.40
C LEU A 117 -7.80 -12.63 30.97
N CYS A 118 -7.60 -13.73 31.68
CA CYS A 118 -8.66 -14.47 32.34
C CYS A 118 -8.77 -14.10 33.84
N LEU A 119 -7.64 -13.93 34.51
CA LEU A 119 -7.59 -13.70 35.96
C LEU A 119 -8.22 -12.35 36.33
N VAL A 120 -7.92 -11.28 35.61
CA VAL A 120 -8.44 -9.94 35.94
C VAL A 120 -9.98 -9.86 35.83
N PRO A 121 -10.63 -10.28 34.71
CA PRO A 121 -12.08 -10.29 34.64
C PRO A 121 -12.72 -11.19 35.68
N SER A 122 -12.15 -12.39 35.89
CA SER A 122 -12.70 -13.34 36.88
C SER A 122 -12.61 -12.81 38.30
N ALA A 123 -11.48 -12.20 38.68
CA ALA A 123 -11.29 -11.58 39.99
C ALA A 123 -12.29 -10.45 40.21
N ASN A 124 -12.47 -9.57 39.19
CA ASN A 124 -13.46 -8.48 39.29
C ASN A 124 -14.91 -9.00 39.48
N VAL A 125 -15.30 -10.00 38.70
CA VAL A 125 -16.64 -10.59 38.81
C VAL A 125 -16.86 -11.25 40.20
N ILE A 126 -15.86 -12.00 40.66
CA ILE A 126 -15.95 -12.68 41.99
C ILE A 126 -16.01 -11.63 43.12
N LEU A 127 -15.12 -10.63 43.10
CA LEU A 127 -15.12 -9.60 44.16
C LEU A 127 -16.36 -8.75 44.14
N LEU A 128 -16.91 -8.43 42.96
CA LEU A 128 -18.17 -7.71 42.83
C LEU A 128 -19.32 -8.55 43.40
N ALA A 129 -19.43 -9.84 43.06
CA ALA A 129 -20.49 -10.72 43.55
C ALA A 129 -20.42 -10.89 45.08
N LEU A 130 -19.21 -11.09 45.65
CA LEU A 130 -19.02 -11.20 47.09
C LEU A 130 -19.31 -9.86 47.80
N GLY A 131 -19.02 -8.72 47.20
CA GLY A 131 -19.38 -7.42 47.73
C GLY A 131 -20.89 -7.18 47.72
N MET A 132 -21.59 -7.56 46.64
CA MET A 132 -23.05 -7.43 46.54
C MET A 132 -23.81 -8.35 47.53
N THR A 133 -23.27 -9.54 47.82
CA THR A 133 -23.84 -10.45 48.82
C THR A 133 -23.51 -10.06 50.27
N GLY A 134 -22.72 -9.03 50.48
CA GLY A 134 -22.35 -8.56 51.82
C GLY A 134 -21.30 -9.43 52.54
N VAL A 135 -20.72 -10.45 51.85
CA VAL A 135 -19.69 -11.34 52.43
C VAL A 135 -18.39 -10.58 52.65
N ILE A 136 -18.07 -9.64 51.77
CA ILE A 136 -16.90 -8.76 51.88
C ILE A 136 -17.34 -7.30 51.71
N SER A 137 -16.47 -6.37 52.22
CA SER A 137 -16.72 -4.95 51.97
C SER A 137 -16.51 -4.63 50.49
N MET A 138 -17.37 -3.80 49.90
CA MET A 138 -17.25 -3.29 48.53
C MET A 138 -15.95 -2.55 48.27
N SER A 139 -15.27 -2.09 49.33
CA SER A 139 -13.95 -1.45 49.23
C SER A 139 -12.90 -2.37 48.64
N TRP A 140 -12.97 -3.69 48.85
CA TRP A 140 -12.05 -4.65 48.28
C TRP A 140 -12.14 -4.74 46.76
N PHE A 141 -13.38 -4.68 46.23
CA PHE A 141 -13.57 -4.58 44.78
C PHE A 141 -12.95 -3.28 44.23
N GLY A 142 -13.21 -2.12 44.88
CA GLY A 142 -12.65 -0.85 44.47
C GLY A 142 -11.10 -0.82 44.51
N LEU A 143 -10.50 -1.44 45.54
CA LEU A 143 -9.06 -1.56 45.69
C LEU A 143 -8.46 -2.42 44.56
N ALA A 144 -9.01 -3.60 44.31
CA ALA A 144 -8.55 -4.51 43.26
C ALA A 144 -8.69 -3.86 41.87
N PHE A 145 -9.84 -3.26 41.58
CA PHE A 145 -10.07 -2.54 40.33
C PHE A 145 -9.08 -1.40 40.12
N GLY A 146 -8.86 -0.55 41.14
CA GLY A 146 -7.85 0.52 41.11
C GLY A 146 -6.43 -0.01 40.90
N THR A 147 -6.08 -1.11 41.56
CA THR A 147 -4.76 -1.78 41.38
C THR A 147 -4.58 -2.25 39.93
N PHE A 148 -5.61 -2.84 39.31
CA PHE A 148 -5.54 -3.28 37.90
C PHE A 148 -5.41 -2.07 36.96
N VAL A 149 -6.11 -0.95 37.21
CA VAL A 149 -5.95 0.28 36.45
C VAL A 149 -4.51 0.80 36.57
N VAL A 150 -3.93 0.86 37.78
CA VAL A 150 -2.54 1.30 37.98
C VAL A 150 -1.55 0.38 37.29
N ALA A 151 -1.74 -0.95 37.42
CA ALA A 151 -0.90 -1.92 36.74
C ALA A 151 -0.94 -1.76 35.21
N SER A 152 -2.11 -1.43 34.63
CA SER A 152 -2.24 -1.19 33.19
C SER A 152 -1.42 0.04 32.73
N PHE A 153 -1.32 1.09 33.56
CA PHE A 153 -0.45 2.24 33.27
C PHE A 153 1.03 1.86 33.12
N GLY A 154 1.52 0.88 33.88
CA GLY A 154 2.88 0.34 33.70
C GLY A 154 3.08 -0.34 32.34
N LEU A 155 2.03 -0.99 31.83
CA LEU A 155 2.04 -1.65 30.52
C LEU A 155 1.94 -0.64 29.37
N ILE A 156 1.25 0.50 29.58
CA ILE A 156 1.06 1.57 28.58
C ILE A 156 2.37 2.10 28.04
N LYS A 157 3.36 2.29 28.90
CA LYS A 157 4.65 2.87 28.47
C LYS A 157 5.33 2.04 27.37
N HIS A 158 5.14 0.73 27.39
CA HIS A 158 5.57 -0.17 26.31
C HIS A 158 4.64 -0.15 25.11
N VAL A 159 3.34 -0.01 25.34
CA VAL A 159 2.32 0.05 24.29
C VAL A 159 2.36 1.39 23.57
N THR A 160 2.61 2.52 24.26
CA THR A 160 2.66 3.87 23.65
C THR A 160 3.85 4.04 22.72
N ASN A 161 5.01 3.47 23.02
CA ASN A 161 6.14 3.48 22.07
C ASN A 161 5.83 2.71 20.77
N LEU A 162 5.00 1.68 20.85
CA LEU A 162 4.49 0.96 19.68
C LEU A 162 3.36 1.75 18.98
N GLN A 163 2.60 2.56 19.68
CA GLN A 163 1.37 3.19 19.19
C GLN A 163 1.58 4.35 18.23
N GLY A 164 2.62 5.18 18.39
CA GLY A 164 2.91 6.22 17.40
C GLY A 164 3.16 5.61 16.01
N ILE A 165 3.69 4.38 16.01
CA ILE A 165 3.87 3.57 14.83
C ILE A 165 2.52 2.97 14.37
N TYR A 166 1.65 2.56 15.29
CA TYR A 166 0.37 1.94 14.95
C TYR A 166 -0.64 2.94 14.36
N ASP A 167 -0.83 4.13 14.94
CA ASP A 167 -1.86 5.09 14.52
C ASP A 167 -1.69 5.52 13.05
N LYS A 168 -0.46 5.78 12.61
CA LYS A 168 -0.17 6.12 11.21
C LYS A 168 -0.39 4.91 10.28
N LYS A 169 0.14 3.75 10.66
CA LYS A 169 0.05 2.51 9.86
C LYS A 169 -1.39 2.01 9.74
N LEU A 170 -2.23 2.28 10.74
CA LEU A 170 -3.63 1.90 10.77
C LEU A 170 -4.47 2.58 9.70
N ARG A 171 -4.30 3.88 9.54
CA ARG A 171 -5.00 4.65 8.53
C ARG A 171 -4.61 4.16 7.14
N ILE A 172 -3.33 3.87 6.91
CA ILE A 172 -2.83 3.32 5.65
C ILE A 172 -3.51 1.98 5.36
N LEU A 173 -3.44 1.03 6.29
CA LEU A 173 -4.00 -0.31 6.11
C LEU A 173 -5.51 -0.30 5.93
N SER A 174 -6.25 0.59 6.60
CA SER A 174 -7.69 0.73 6.41
C SER A 174 -8.04 1.22 5.00
N ILE A 175 -7.25 2.14 4.44
CA ILE A 175 -7.45 2.62 3.07
C ILE A 175 -7.07 1.54 2.06
N TYR A 176 -5.97 0.81 2.29
CA TYR A 176 -5.59 -0.31 1.44
C TYR A 176 -6.64 -1.42 1.44
N ALA A 177 -7.26 -1.68 2.59
CA ALA A 177 -8.43 -2.59 2.67
C ALA A 177 -9.59 -2.12 1.79
N LYS A 178 -9.88 -0.82 1.76
CA LYS A 178 -10.91 -0.23 0.89
C LYS A 178 -10.55 -0.33 -0.59
N LEU A 179 -9.28 -0.07 -0.94
CA LEU A 179 -8.80 -0.21 -2.32
C LEU A 179 -8.90 -1.65 -2.80
N ILE A 180 -8.49 -2.62 -1.98
CA ILE A 180 -8.61 -4.06 -2.29
C ILE A 180 -10.09 -4.45 -2.41
N ALA A 181 -10.98 -3.91 -1.56
CA ALA A 181 -12.41 -4.16 -1.69
C ALA A 181 -13.01 -3.60 -2.98
N LEU A 182 -12.48 -2.50 -3.53
CA LEU A 182 -12.87 -2.01 -4.86
C LEU A 182 -12.41 -2.97 -5.96
N ILE A 183 -11.18 -3.50 -5.87
CA ILE A 183 -10.66 -4.50 -6.80
C ILE A 183 -11.52 -5.78 -6.76
N ASP A 184 -11.88 -6.25 -5.56
CA ASP A 184 -12.72 -7.44 -5.38
C ASP A 184 -14.10 -7.31 -6.06
N ARG A 185 -14.68 -6.11 -6.05
CA ARG A 185 -16.00 -5.83 -6.63
C ARG A 185 -15.97 -5.65 -8.14
N GLN A 186 -14.85 -5.19 -8.69
CA GLN A 186 -14.72 -4.95 -10.12
C GLN A 186 -14.60 -6.27 -10.88
N GLU A 187 -15.41 -6.46 -11.89
CA GLU A 187 -15.22 -7.54 -12.86
C GLU A 187 -14.03 -7.22 -13.76
N MET A 188 -13.12 -8.18 -13.92
CA MET A 188 -11.88 -8.03 -14.69
C MET A 188 -11.75 -9.20 -15.65
N LYS A 189 -11.58 -8.92 -16.95
CA LYS A 189 -11.55 -9.91 -18.02
C LYS A 189 -10.14 -10.19 -18.53
N ALA A 190 -9.26 -9.17 -18.56
CA ALA A 190 -7.88 -9.33 -19.01
C ALA A 190 -7.15 -10.36 -18.13
N PRO A 191 -6.40 -11.31 -18.74
CA PRO A 191 -5.74 -12.40 -18.01
C PRO A 191 -4.84 -11.90 -16.87
N LEU A 192 -4.08 -10.82 -17.10
CA LEU A 192 -3.22 -10.21 -16.08
C LEU A 192 -4.04 -9.69 -14.89
N LEU A 193 -5.13 -8.95 -15.15
CA LEU A 193 -5.99 -8.40 -14.09
C LEU A 193 -6.71 -9.52 -13.32
N ALA A 194 -7.19 -10.55 -14.01
CA ALA A 194 -7.83 -11.70 -13.38
C ALA A 194 -6.85 -12.46 -12.48
N ARG A 195 -5.60 -12.65 -12.94
CA ARG A 195 -4.54 -13.26 -12.10
C ARG A 195 -4.19 -12.41 -10.88
N LEU A 196 -4.07 -11.11 -11.06
CA LEU A 196 -3.80 -10.20 -9.92
C LEU A 196 -4.94 -10.27 -8.91
N LYS A 197 -6.19 -10.20 -9.38
CA LYS A 197 -7.37 -10.32 -8.51
C LYS A 197 -7.43 -11.66 -7.79
N ALA A 198 -7.12 -12.77 -8.47
CA ALA A 198 -7.12 -14.10 -7.86
C ALA A 198 -6.07 -14.27 -6.74
N LYS A 199 -4.99 -13.49 -6.77
CA LYS A 199 -3.96 -13.51 -5.72
C LYS A 199 -4.40 -12.81 -4.43
N PHE A 200 -5.48 -12.01 -4.48
CA PHE A 200 -6.11 -11.47 -3.28
C PHE A 200 -7.02 -12.54 -2.66
N GLY A 201 -6.54 -13.18 -1.62
CA GLY A 201 -7.26 -14.20 -0.87
C GLY A 201 -6.29 -15.17 -0.19
N THR A 202 -6.63 -15.58 1.01
CA THR A 202 -5.87 -16.55 1.79
C THR A 202 -6.85 -17.34 2.65
N ASP A 203 -6.68 -18.65 2.74
CA ASP A 203 -7.51 -19.53 3.59
C ASP A 203 -9.03 -19.42 3.32
N GLY A 204 -9.44 -19.16 2.07
CA GLY A 204 -10.86 -19.03 1.72
C GLY A 204 -11.52 -17.70 2.14
N LYS A 205 -10.77 -16.78 2.74
CA LYS A 205 -11.22 -15.42 3.08
C LYS A 205 -10.69 -14.41 2.05
N ARG A 206 -11.46 -13.35 1.81
CA ARG A 206 -11.00 -12.23 0.99
C ARG A 206 -9.99 -11.38 1.75
N THR A 207 -8.94 -10.94 1.07
CA THR A 207 -7.92 -10.05 1.67
C THR A 207 -8.55 -8.78 2.26
N SER A 208 -9.56 -8.22 1.60
CA SER A 208 -10.28 -7.04 2.12
C SER A 208 -10.96 -7.30 3.47
N GLU A 209 -11.48 -8.50 3.71
CA GLU A 209 -12.08 -8.90 4.99
C GLU A 209 -11.00 -9.07 6.07
N ILE A 210 -9.88 -9.72 5.72
CA ILE A 210 -8.75 -9.92 6.65
C ILE A 210 -8.14 -8.59 7.09
N LEU A 211 -7.96 -7.64 6.16
CA LEU A 211 -7.46 -6.30 6.48
C LEU A 211 -8.48 -5.48 7.28
N LYS A 212 -9.79 -5.68 7.01
CA LYS A 212 -10.84 -5.04 7.79
C LYS A 212 -10.89 -5.58 9.23
N GLU A 213 -10.64 -6.88 9.45
CA GLU A 213 -10.49 -7.44 10.79
C GLU A 213 -9.37 -6.72 11.55
N LEU A 214 -8.19 -6.56 10.92
CA LEU A 214 -7.07 -5.81 11.50
C LEU A 214 -7.48 -4.36 11.82
N ALA A 215 -8.00 -3.62 10.84
CA ALA A 215 -8.44 -2.24 11.04
C ALA A 215 -9.42 -2.12 12.22
N THR A 216 -10.36 -3.08 12.37
CA THR A 216 -11.31 -3.08 13.46
C THR A 216 -10.64 -3.31 14.83
N GLU A 217 -9.65 -4.22 14.94
CA GLU A 217 -8.92 -4.43 16.20
C GLU A 217 -8.09 -3.21 16.60
N LEU A 218 -7.64 -2.47 15.61
CA LEU A 218 -6.86 -1.26 15.78
C LEU A 218 -7.74 -0.06 16.16
N ASP A 219 -8.92 0.11 15.54
CA ASP A 219 -9.91 1.11 15.92
C ASP A 219 -10.37 0.90 17.39
N LYS A 220 -10.40 -0.37 17.86
CA LYS A 220 -10.71 -0.68 19.25
C LYS A 220 -9.63 -0.22 20.24
N LEU A 221 -8.38 -0.04 19.82
CA LEU A 221 -7.34 0.56 20.65
C LEU A 221 -7.59 2.06 20.87
N ASP A 222 -8.22 2.75 19.91
CA ASP A 222 -8.51 4.19 19.98
C ASP A 222 -9.62 4.53 21.00
N LEU A 223 -10.38 3.54 21.48
CA LEU A 223 -11.39 3.73 22.56
C LEU A 223 -10.78 4.31 23.85
N ARG A 224 -9.47 4.21 24.04
CA ARG A 224 -8.73 4.84 25.16
C ARG A 224 -8.77 6.37 25.16
N ASN A 225 -9.03 7.01 24.02
CA ASN A 225 -9.13 8.47 23.94
C ASN A 225 -10.27 9.03 24.78
N ASN A 226 -11.22 8.17 25.18
CA ASN A 226 -12.23 8.48 26.19
C ASN A 226 -11.75 7.99 27.56
N GLN A 227 -11.34 8.91 28.46
CA GLN A 227 -10.77 8.59 29.76
C GLN A 227 -11.69 7.70 30.63
N ILE A 228 -13.00 7.90 30.56
CA ILE A 228 -13.97 7.11 31.35
C ILE A 228 -14.01 5.67 30.83
N MET A 229 -14.14 5.50 29.52
CA MET A 229 -14.14 4.18 28.89
C MET A 229 -12.80 3.47 29.08
N TYR A 230 -11.70 4.22 29.02
CA TYR A 230 -10.37 3.69 29.31
C TYR A 230 -10.30 3.06 30.70
N VAL A 231 -10.63 3.81 31.76
CA VAL A 231 -10.57 3.32 33.15
C VAL A 231 -11.47 2.10 33.34
N LEU A 232 -12.69 2.13 32.80
CA LEU A 232 -13.63 1.02 32.92
C LEU A 232 -13.12 -0.25 32.20
N LEU A 233 -12.64 -0.11 30.98
CA LEU A 233 -12.19 -1.27 30.18
C LEU A 233 -10.87 -1.83 30.69
N GLU A 234 -9.92 -0.98 31.11
CA GLU A 234 -8.64 -1.43 31.67
C GLU A 234 -8.80 -2.08 33.03
N GLY A 235 -9.53 -1.43 33.94
CA GLY A 235 -9.75 -1.96 35.29
C GLY A 235 -10.53 -3.28 35.27
N SER A 236 -11.45 -3.48 34.31
CA SER A 236 -12.28 -4.68 34.24
C SER A 236 -11.70 -5.81 33.39
N LEU A 237 -11.07 -5.52 32.24
CA LEU A 237 -10.80 -6.49 31.20
C LEU A 237 -9.33 -6.55 30.75
N PHE A 238 -8.45 -5.64 31.21
CA PHE A 238 -7.12 -5.45 30.64
C PHE A 238 -7.21 -5.31 29.12
N TRP A 239 -8.04 -4.37 28.68
CA TRP A 239 -8.49 -4.22 27.30
C TRP A 239 -7.33 -4.02 26.31
N GLN A 240 -6.38 -3.15 26.62
CA GLN A 240 -5.24 -2.89 25.73
C GLN A 240 -4.39 -4.14 25.52
N LEU A 241 -4.07 -4.86 26.61
CA LEU A 241 -3.31 -6.10 26.49
C LEU A 241 -4.02 -7.10 25.57
N ARG A 242 -5.35 -7.20 25.71
CA ARG A 242 -6.18 -8.08 24.87
C ARG A 242 -6.10 -7.68 23.39
N GLN A 243 -6.23 -6.39 23.07
CA GLN A 243 -6.17 -5.90 21.69
C GLN A 243 -4.77 -6.09 21.08
N VAL A 244 -3.72 -5.72 21.81
CA VAL A 244 -2.34 -5.91 21.33
C VAL A 244 -2.05 -7.39 21.04
N MET A 245 -2.46 -8.31 21.92
CA MET A 245 -2.27 -9.74 21.68
C MET A 245 -3.04 -10.25 20.46
N ARG A 246 -4.23 -9.69 20.16
CA ARG A 246 -5.00 -10.02 18.94
C ARG A 246 -4.28 -9.52 17.70
N ILE A 247 -3.73 -8.31 17.74
CA ILE A 247 -2.95 -7.73 16.63
C ILE A 247 -1.66 -8.53 16.41
N GLU A 248 -0.95 -8.94 17.47
CA GLU A 248 0.21 -9.80 17.36
C GLU A 248 -0.13 -11.18 16.78
N ALA A 249 -1.27 -11.76 17.17
CA ALA A 249 -1.75 -13.03 16.61
C ALA A 249 -2.12 -12.89 15.12
N TRP A 250 -2.79 -11.79 14.73
CA TRP A 250 -3.07 -11.47 13.35
C TRP A 250 -1.79 -11.32 12.54
N ARG A 251 -0.82 -10.54 13.04
CA ARG A 251 0.47 -10.33 12.41
C ARG A 251 1.24 -11.63 12.21
N LYS A 252 1.26 -12.49 13.21
CA LYS A 252 1.90 -13.81 13.10
C LYS A 252 1.26 -14.68 12.01
N LYS A 253 -0.06 -14.54 11.82
CA LYS A 253 -0.79 -15.34 10.83
C LYS A 253 -0.67 -14.78 9.41
N TYR A 254 -0.73 -13.46 9.24
CA TYR A 254 -0.88 -12.81 7.94
C TYR A 254 0.25 -11.85 7.56
N GLY A 255 1.26 -11.67 8.43
CA GLY A 255 2.32 -10.68 8.20
C GLY A 255 3.11 -10.88 6.91
N GLU A 256 3.47 -12.13 6.58
CA GLU A 256 4.14 -12.45 5.31
C GLU A 256 3.25 -12.20 4.10
N SER A 257 1.96 -12.56 4.21
CA SER A 257 0.99 -12.34 3.14
C SER A 257 0.69 -10.86 2.91
N LEU A 258 0.78 -10.04 3.96
CA LEU A 258 0.48 -8.61 3.89
C LEU A 258 1.36 -7.90 2.87
N LEU A 259 2.67 -8.08 2.92
CA LEU A 259 3.60 -7.45 1.98
C LEU A 259 3.30 -7.85 0.54
N HIS A 260 2.98 -9.14 0.32
CA HIS A 260 2.60 -9.62 -0.99
C HIS A 260 1.30 -8.96 -1.50
N TRP A 261 0.29 -8.80 -0.64
CA TRP A 261 -0.95 -8.09 -1.03
C TRP A 261 -0.71 -6.62 -1.35
N LEU A 262 0.20 -5.97 -0.64
CA LEU A 262 0.57 -4.57 -0.90
C LEU A 262 1.35 -4.41 -2.21
N ASP A 263 2.23 -5.36 -2.54
CA ASP A 263 2.91 -5.39 -3.83
C ASP A 263 1.90 -5.59 -4.99
N MET A 264 0.90 -6.49 -4.82
CA MET A 264 -0.18 -6.68 -5.80
C MET A 264 -1.07 -5.44 -5.94
N LEU A 265 -1.36 -4.76 -4.82
CA LEU A 265 -2.06 -3.48 -4.83
C LEU A 265 -1.27 -2.42 -5.60
N GLY A 266 0.05 -2.38 -5.41
CA GLY A 266 0.95 -1.50 -6.15
C GLY A 266 0.92 -1.77 -7.66
N GLU A 267 0.92 -3.03 -8.08
CA GLU A 267 0.77 -3.40 -9.50
C GLU A 267 -0.56 -2.90 -10.07
N MET A 268 -1.66 -3.09 -9.35
CA MET A 268 -2.97 -2.61 -9.78
C MET A 268 -3.02 -1.09 -9.89
N ASP A 269 -2.45 -0.37 -8.94
CA ASP A 269 -2.39 1.10 -8.93
C ASP A 269 -1.54 1.63 -10.11
N ALA A 270 -0.40 0.99 -10.40
CA ALA A 270 0.43 1.31 -11.56
C ALA A 270 -0.32 1.07 -12.88
N LEU A 271 -1.07 -0.05 -13.00
CA LEU A 271 -1.90 -0.34 -14.16
C LEU A 271 -3.04 0.68 -14.30
N CYS A 272 -3.69 1.09 -13.22
CA CYS A 272 -4.70 2.16 -13.22
C CYS A 272 -4.12 3.49 -13.69
N SER A 273 -2.88 3.79 -13.29
CA SER A 273 -2.16 4.99 -13.74
C SER A 273 -1.90 4.96 -15.25
N MET A 274 -1.40 3.84 -15.76
CA MET A 274 -1.22 3.63 -17.21
C MET A 274 -2.55 3.66 -17.97
N GLY A 275 -3.61 3.04 -17.42
CA GLY A 275 -4.97 3.10 -17.99
C GLY A 275 -5.53 4.51 -18.06
N THR A 276 -5.21 5.35 -17.06
CA THR A 276 -5.59 6.77 -17.08
C THR A 276 -4.83 7.54 -18.15
N PHE A 277 -3.54 7.25 -18.34
CA PHE A 277 -2.75 7.84 -19.41
C PHE A 277 -3.30 7.44 -20.78
N ALA A 278 -3.62 6.16 -21.00
CA ALA A 278 -4.21 5.68 -22.26
C ALA A 278 -5.60 6.31 -22.53
N PHE A 279 -6.43 6.47 -21.51
CA PHE A 279 -7.73 7.14 -21.62
C PHE A 279 -7.59 8.61 -22.04
N ASN A 280 -6.59 9.31 -21.49
CA ASN A 280 -6.34 10.72 -21.82
C ASN A 280 -5.72 10.93 -23.21
N HIS A 281 -5.15 9.87 -23.80
CA HIS A 281 -4.48 9.91 -25.09
C HIS A 281 -5.08 8.87 -26.07
N PRO A 282 -6.36 9.00 -26.46
CA PRO A 282 -7.04 7.99 -27.27
C PRO A 282 -6.47 7.84 -28.69
N ALA A 283 -5.71 8.83 -29.16
CA ALA A 283 -5.04 8.78 -30.45
C ALA A 283 -3.70 8.01 -30.42
N TYR A 284 -3.22 7.62 -29.24
CA TYR A 284 -1.97 6.86 -29.13
C TYR A 284 -2.25 5.37 -29.37
N THR A 285 -1.32 4.72 -30.05
CA THR A 285 -1.43 3.31 -30.41
C THR A 285 -0.51 2.44 -29.56
N TYR A 286 -0.95 1.24 -29.27
CA TYR A 286 -0.07 0.24 -28.62
C TYR A 286 0.91 -0.33 -29.65
N PRO A 287 2.20 -0.46 -29.32
CA PRO A 287 3.18 -1.04 -30.23
C PRO A 287 2.89 -2.53 -30.48
N VAL A 288 3.09 -2.95 -31.72
CA VAL A 288 3.05 -4.35 -32.14
C VAL A 288 4.44 -4.94 -32.06
N ILE A 289 4.65 -5.96 -31.24
CA ILE A 289 5.94 -6.60 -31.09
C ILE A 289 6.16 -7.58 -32.25
N ALA A 290 7.16 -7.27 -33.09
CA ALA A 290 7.53 -8.09 -34.21
C ALA A 290 8.25 -9.38 -33.76
N ASP A 291 8.16 -10.45 -34.59
CA ASP A 291 8.88 -11.71 -34.34
C ASP A 291 10.34 -11.64 -34.86
N LYS A 292 10.69 -10.60 -35.60
CA LYS A 292 12.04 -10.38 -36.14
C LYS A 292 12.83 -9.47 -35.20
N PRO A 293 14.10 -9.78 -34.90
CA PRO A 293 14.92 -8.90 -34.09
C PRO A 293 15.26 -7.60 -34.84
N PHE A 294 15.40 -6.51 -34.10
CA PHE A 294 15.84 -5.20 -34.58
C PHE A 294 14.98 -4.57 -35.69
N VAL A 295 13.68 -4.76 -35.66
CA VAL A 295 12.75 -4.02 -36.52
C VAL A 295 12.08 -2.92 -35.72
N PHE A 296 12.27 -1.68 -36.15
CA PHE A 296 11.54 -0.53 -35.63
C PHE A 296 10.91 0.21 -36.82
N CYS A 297 9.59 0.28 -36.82
CA CYS A 297 8.82 1.01 -37.83
C CYS A 297 7.73 1.81 -37.11
N ALA A 298 7.76 3.12 -37.24
CA ALA A 298 6.75 4.00 -36.66
C ALA A 298 6.27 4.97 -37.74
N ARG A 299 4.95 5.21 -37.79
CA ARG A 299 4.32 6.21 -38.64
C ARG A 299 3.78 7.31 -37.75
N GLU A 300 3.92 8.54 -38.19
CA GLU A 300 3.46 9.75 -37.45
C GLU A 300 3.94 9.75 -35.98
N MET A 301 5.18 9.36 -35.76
CA MET A 301 5.77 9.35 -34.41
C MET A 301 5.96 10.78 -33.91
N GLY A 302 5.41 11.10 -32.77
CA GLY A 302 5.53 12.39 -32.10
C GLY A 302 6.05 12.27 -30.69
N HIS A 303 6.61 13.33 -30.15
CA HIS A 303 7.11 13.35 -28.78
C HIS A 303 5.93 13.36 -27.78
N PRO A 304 5.84 12.40 -26.84
CA PRO A 304 4.65 12.22 -25.99
C PRO A 304 4.40 13.37 -25.01
N LEU A 305 5.38 14.21 -24.73
CA LEU A 305 5.28 15.32 -23.77
C LEU A 305 5.06 16.67 -24.47
N MET A 306 5.10 16.69 -25.80
CA MET A 306 4.83 17.93 -26.55
C MET A 306 3.32 18.14 -26.74
N PRO A 307 2.83 19.39 -26.63
CA PRO A 307 1.45 19.71 -27.00
C PRO A 307 1.14 19.27 -28.43
N VAL A 308 -0.01 18.65 -28.67
CA VAL A 308 -0.39 18.12 -30.00
C VAL A 308 -0.33 19.18 -31.09
N SER A 309 -0.62 20.45 -30.76
CA SER A 309 -0.57 21.58 -31.69
C SER A 309 0.84 22.01 -32.13
N GLN A 310 1.86 21.61 -31.37
CA GLN A 310 3.26 21.97 -31.62
C GLN A 310 4.10 20.75 -32.02
N CYS A 311 3.56 19.55 -31.89
CA CYS A 311 4.28 18.32 -32.17
C CYS A 311 4.33 18.04 -33.67
N VAL A 312 5.52 18.15 -34.25
CA VAL A 312 5.77 17.71 -35.64
C VAL A 312 5.99 16.21 -35.63
N LYS A 313 5.12 15.49 -36.31
CA LYS A 313 5.18 14.04 -36.41
C LYS A 313 6.04 13.61 -37.58
N ASN A 314 6.86 12.58 -37.41
CA ASN A 314 7.74 12.02 -38.42
C ASN A 314 7.58 10.49 -38.50
N ASP A 315 7.81 9.97 -39.70
CA ASP A 315 7.94 8.55 -39.91
C ASP A 315 9.36 8.11 -39.61
N ALA A 316 9.53 6.98 -38.91
CA ALA A 316 10.81 6.43 -38.60
C ALA A 316 10.85 4.94 -38.90
N GLU A 317 11.83 4.53 -39.69
CA GLU A 317 12.07 3.12 -40.00
C GLU A 317 13.56 2.81 -39.75
N ILE A 318 13.80 1.84 -38.87
CA ILE A 318 15.14 1.34 -38.59
C ILE A 318 15.21 -0.07 -39.13
N PRO A 319 15.97 -0.28 -40.24
CA PRO A 319 16.10 -1.59 -40.82
C PRO A 319 16.93 -2.52 -39.93
N SER A 320 16.77 -3.83 -40.11
CA SER A 320 17.49 -4.87 -39.34
C SER A 320 19.03 -4.93 -39.60
N ARG A 321 19.64 -3.81 -39.98
CA ARG A 321 21.09 -3.67 -40.19
C ARG A 321 21.68 -2.86 -39.04
N PRO A 322 22.99 -3.02 -38.75
CA PRO A 322 23.68 -2.15 -37.79
C PRO A 322 23.51 -0.68 -38.19
N PHE A 323 23.05 0.14 -37.24
CA PHE A 323 22.91 1.58 -37.44
C PHE A 323 23.46 2.31 -36.22
N PHE A 324 23.87 3.55 -36.41
CA PHE A 324 24.31 4.44 -35.34
C PHE A 324 23.28 5.56 -35.19
N VAL A 325 22.85 5.81 -33.97
CA VAL A 325 22.07 6.99 -33.62
C VAL A 325 23.01 8.00 -33.01
N LEU A 326 23.24 9.11 -33.69
CA LEU A 326 23.97 10.23 -33.15
C LEU A 326 22.99 11.20 -32.52
N SER A 327 23.09 11.42 -31.20
CA SER A 327 22.35 12.46 -30.50
C SER A 327 23.13 13.76 -30.52
N LEU A 328 22.53 14.84 -31.04
CA LEU A 328 23.10 16.17 -31.11
C LEU A 328 22.76 17.03 -29.90
N ILE A 329 22.62 16.44 -28.72
CA ILE A 329 22.18 17.12 -27.49
C ILE A 329 23.13 18.25 -27.05
N HIS A 330 24.38 18.28 -27.52
CA HIS A 330 25.38 19.25 -27.07
C HIS A 330 25.67 20.42 -28.05
N ILE A 331 24.83 20.68 -29.06
CA ILE A 331 25.11 21.76 -30.04
C ILE A 331 24.39 23.08 -29.68
N SER A 332 23.67 23.18 -28.62
CA SER A 332 22.90 24.38 -28.23
C SER A 332 23.25 24.95 -26.87
N GLU A 333 24.52 25.05 -26.50
CA GLU A 333 24.87 26.06 -25.53
C GLU A 333 25.11 27.38 -26.30
N PRO A 334 24.27 28.42 -26.11
CA PRO A 334 24.61 29.74 -26.61
C PRO A 334 25.77 30.27 -25.79
N THR A 335 26.86 30.55 -26.47
CA THR A 335 27.96 31.36 -25.97
C THR A 335 27.49 32.74 -25.53
#